data_ac9d362e9f0da5d06dbaafd62b27d14b
#
_entry.id   ac9d362e9f0da5d06dbaafd62b27d14b
#
_cell.length_a   1.000
_cell.length_b   1.000
_cell.length_c   1.000
_cell.angle_alpha   90.00
_cell.angle_beta   90.00
_cell.angle_gamma   90.00
#
_symmetry.space_group_name_H-M   'P 1'
#
loop_
_entity.id
_entity.type
_entity.pdbx_description
1 polymer ?
#
loop_
_entity_poly.entity_id
_entity_poly.type
_entity_poly.pdbx_seq_one_letter_code
_entity_poly.pdbx_strand_id
1 'polypeptide(L)'
;MAKKKQEEAPKGSPAWMATFSDLMNLLLCFFVLLFSMSSIEVSKFEEIAASLNSSFSSTLNIFDNVTTDSILENDMFPKNVEQVDDAKQYQADTTKEDSKNQEDDLDVGEVVKKEQEKAATKLYDEVAEYTEKAQLDKKVEVVMDNHYQYVKLTLSGAVVFNSGEATIKKEAKVILSRIGNILKNYQNNIIKIEGHSDNVPIKHKGKYNDNMELSYARAYEVWKYMTEEKNLPPETLEASGRSQYNPVADNKTAAGRAKNRRVEFKIYTDLNN
;
A
#
# COMPACT_ATOMS: atom_id res chain seq x y z
N MET A 1 -26.72 37.02 89.47
CA MET A 1 -26.72 37.31 88.03
C MET A 1 -25.75 36.34 87.33
N ALA A 2 -26.24 35.31 86.66
CA ALA A 2 -25.43 34.32 85.98
C ALA A 2 -25.06 34.82 84.59
N LYS A 3 -23.78 34.91 84.32
CA LYS A 3 -23.24 35.32 83.01
C LYS A 3 -23.42 34.19 82.03
N LYS A 4 -24.23 34.38 80.98
CA LYS A 4 -24.49 33.46 79.88
C LYS A 4 -23.23 33.32 79.02
N LYS A 5 -22.68 32.09 78.93
CA LYS A 5 -21.52 31.77 78.12
C LYS A 5 -21.95 31.83 76.63
N GLN A 6 -21.31 32.72 75.83
CA GLN A 6 -21.53 32.77 74.41
C GLN A 6 -20.90 31.52 73.74
N GLU A 7 -21.70 30.73 73.02
CA GLU A 7 -21.20 29.66 72.19
C GLU A 7 -20.44 30.29 71.00
N GLU A 8 -19.18 29.97 70.90
CA GLU A 8 -18.38 30.31 69.66
C GLU A 8 -18.97 29.65 68.44
N ALA A 9 -19.21 30.42 67.40
CA ALA A 9 -19.65 29.90 66.08
C ALA A 9 -18.61 28.91 65.52
N PRO A 10 -19.04 27.83 64.86
CA PRO A 10 -18.13 26.84 64.30
C PRO A 10 -17.16 27.54 63.34
N LYS A 11 -15.87 27.35 63.53
CA LYS A 11 -14.82 27.85 62.62
C LYS A 11 -15.07 27.29 61.23
N GLY A 12 -15.30 28.15 60.26
CA GLY A 12 -15.47 27.79 58.88
C GLY A 12 -14.25 27.02 58.38
N SER A 13 -14.44 26.19 57.35
CA SER A 13 -13.37 25.40 56.73
C SER A 13 -12.19 26.29 56.30
N PRO A 14 -10.93 25.82 56.49
CA PRO A 14 -9.74 26.60 56.12
C PRO A 14 -9.79 27.03 54.65
N ALA A 15 -9.37 28.26 54.33
CA ALA A 15 -9.42 28.82 52.97
C ALA A 15 -8.70 27.96 51.90
N TRP A 16 -7.68 27.23 52.31
CA TRP A 16 -6.99 26.30 51.40
C TRP A 16 -7.84 25.09 50.96
N MET A 17 -8.87 24.72 51.69
CA MET A 17 -9.74 23.60 51.40
C MET A 17 -10.60 23.89 50.13
N ALA A 18 -10.96 25.16 49.90
CA ALA A 18 -11.68 25.56 48.69
C ALA A 18 -10.81 25.39 47.43
N THR A 19 -9.55 25.83 47.51
CA THR A 19 -8.60 25.69 46.39
C THR A 19 -8.20 24.24 46.15
N PHE A 20 -8.08 23.43 47.21
CA PHE A 20 -7.83 21.99 47.10
C PHE A 20 -9.00 21.27 46.44
N SER A 21 -10.24 21.58 46.82
CA SER A 21 -11.44 21.00 46.22
C SER A 21 -11.58 21.35 44.74
N ASP A 22 -11.22 22.56 44.33
CA ASP A 22 -11.24 23.00 42.94
C ASP A 22 -10.21 22.24 42.09
N LEU A 23 -8.98 22.09 42.62
CA LEU A 23 -7.94 21.27 41.98
C LEU A 23 -8.35 19.80 41.82
N MET A 24 -8.94 19.20 42.85
CA MET A 24 -9.40 17.81 42.80
C MET A 24 -10.55 17.63 41.84
N ASN A 25 -11.46 18.62 41.72
CA ASN A 25 -12.55 18.57 40.78
C ASN A 25 -12.06 18.68 39.32
N LEU A 26 -11.08 19.57 39.07
CA LEU A 26 -10.43 19.65 37.75
C LEU A 26 -9.71 18.35 37.38
N LEU A 27 -9.00 17.75 38.35
CA LEU A 27 -8.31 16.46 38.12
C LEU A 27 -9.32 15.34 37.83
N LEU A 28 -10.43 15.30 38.57
CA LEU A 28 -11.50 14.33 38.34
C LEU A 28 -12.12 14.49 36.94
N CYS A 29 -12.46 15.72 36.52
CA CYS A 29 -12.93 16.02 35.16
C CYS A 29 -11.95 15.56 34.11
N PHE A 30 -10.66 15.80 34.30
CA PHE A 30 -9.62 15.37 33.40
C PHE A 30 -9.57 13.84 33.25
N PHE A 31 -9.61 13.10 34.37
CA PHE A 31 -9.66 11.63 34.31
C PHE A 31 -10.94 11.09 33.68
N VAL A 32 -12.09 11.70 33.93
CA VAL A 32 -13.34 11.30 33.26
C VAL A 32 -13.29 11.52 31.77
N LEU A 33 -12.69 12.63 31.31
CA LEU A 33 -12.46 12.88 29.88
C LEU A 33 -11.48 11.88 29.28
N LEU A 34 -10.36 11.58 29.95
CA LEU A 34 -9.42 10.54 29.49
C LEU A 34 -10.09 9.16 29.41
N PHE A 35 -10.90 8.81 30.41
CA PHE A 35 -11.61 7.54 30.42
C PHE A 35 -12.68 7.47 29.32
N SER A 36 -13.39 8.57 29.08
CA SER A 36 -14.36 8.69 27.97
C SER A 36 -13.70 8.57 26.59
N MET A 37 -12.44 8.99 26.43
CA MET A 37 -11.67 8.82 25.20
C MET A 37 -10.92 7.48 25.16
N SER A 38 -10.81 6.77 26.27
CA SER A 38 -10.09 5.48 26.36
C SER A 38 -10.88 4.30 25.78
N SER A 39 -12.16 4.44 25.56
CA SER A 39 -12.96 3.48 24.79
C SER A 39 -12.94 3.82 23.29
N ILE A 40 -11.74 3.98 22.74
CA ILE A 40 -11.57 3.91 21.29
C ILE A 40 -11.79 2.44 20.95
N GLU A 41 -12.95 2.13 20.38
CA GLU A 41 -13.24 0.82 19.82
C GLU A 41 -12.09 0.47 18.87
N VAL A 42 -11.43 -0.67 19.12
CA VAL A 42 -10.33 -1.17 18.29
C VAL A 42 -10.73 -1.18 16.81
N SER A 43 -12.01 -1.45 16.53
CA SER A 43 -12.63 -1.37 15.21
C SER A 43 -12.49 0.00 14.52
N LYS A 44 -12.69 1.10 15.24
CA LYS A 44 -12.52 2.46 14.65
C LYS A 44 -11.06 2.82 14.44
N PHE A 45 -10.16 2.30 15.27
CA PHE A 45 -8.73 2.48 15.05
C PHE A 45 -8.25 1.69 13.83
N GLU A 46 -8.76 0.47 13.63
CA GLU A 46 -8.47 -0.34 12.44
C GLU A 46 -9.05 0.27 11.17
N GLU A 47 -10.25 0.85 11.22
CA GLU A 47 -10.86 1.55 10.09
C GLU A 47 -10.05 2.82 9.70
N ILE A 48 -9.59 3.59 10.69
CA ILE A 48 -8.72 4.75 10.45
C ILE A 48 -7.34 4.28 9.96
N ALA A 49 -6.78 3.21 10.53
CA ALA A 49 -5.51 2.64 10.11
C ALA A 49 -5.60 2.06 8.68
N ALA A 50 -6.70 1.40 8.33
CA ALA A 50 -6.96 0.91 6.98
C ALA A 50 -7.14 2.06 5.98
N SER A 51 -7.87 3.10 6.35
CA SER A 51 -8.04 4.31 5.55
C SER A 51 -6.73 5.10 5.38
N LEU A 52 -5.92 5.20 6.44
CA LEU A 52 -4.58 5.79 6.34
C LEU A 52 -3.65 4.92 5.47
N ASN A 53 -3.69 3.60 5.63
CA ASN A 53 -2.86 2.69 4.88
C ASN A 53 -3.22 2.70 3.38
N SER A 54 -4.50 2.80 3.03
CA SER A 54 -4.93 2.97 1.64
C SER A 54 -4.49 4.32 1.05
N SER A 55 -4.57 5.40 1.83
CA SER A 55 -4.11 6.73 1.42
C SER A 55 -2.59 6.83 1.36
N PHE A 56 -1.85 6.16 2.26
CA PHE A 56 -0.39 6.12 2.24
C PHE A 56 0.17 5.12 1.23
N SER A 57 -0.50 4.00 0.96
CA SER A 57 -0.07 3.01 -0.03
C SER A 57 -0.13 3.58 -1.45
N SER A 58 -1.05 4.49 -1.74
CA SER A 58 -1.08 5.18 -3.02
C SER A 58 0.08 6.17 -3.19
N THR A 59 0.64 6.69 -2.10
CA THR A 59 1.75 7.67 -2.12
C THR A 59 3.12 7.03 -1.91
N LEU A 60 3.20 5.83 -1.32
CA LEU A 60 4.46 5.17 -0.93
C LEU A 60 4.69 3.82 -1.61
N ASN A 61 4.43 3.68 -2.89
CA ASN A 61 4.94 2.57 -3.72
C ASN A 61 6.48 2.46 -3.77
N ILE A 62 7.17 3.05 -2.77
CA ILE A 62 8.62 3.01 -2.62
C ILE A 62 9.07 1.82 -1.72
N PHE A 63 8.15 1.20 -0.97
CA PHE A 63 8.48 0.13 0.00
C PHE A 63 7.97 -1.28 -0.37
N ASP A 64 7.74 -1.56 -1.64
CA ASP A 64 7.18 -2.84 -2.12
C ASP A 64 8.15 -4.04 -2.03
N ASN A 65 9.24 -3.93 -1.26
CA ASN A 65 10.20 -5.02 -1.03
C ASN A 65 10.69 -5.17 0.41
N VAL A 66 9.97 -4.63 1.39
CA VAL A 66 10.30 -4.90 2.79
C VAL A 66 9.27 -5.90 3.32
N THR A 67 9.59 -7.19 3.21
CA THR A 67 8.88 -8.24 3.93
C THR A 67 8.97 -7.94 5.42
N THR A 68 7.87 -8.05 6.14
CA THR A 68 7.75 -7.83 7.59
C THR A 68 8.77 -8.60 8.43
N ASP A 69 9.36 -9.66 7.90
CA ASP A 69 10.45 -10.43 8.53
C ASP A 69 11.80 -9.69 8.59
N SER A 70 12.03 -8.70 7.71
CA SER A 70 13.31 -7.96 7.71
C SER A 70 13.31 -6.71 8.61
N ILE A 71 12.15 -6.29 9.13
CA ILE A 71 12.06 -5.14 10.06
C ILE A 71 12.37 -5.55 11.50
N LEU A 72 12.25 -6.83 11.83
CA LEU A 72 12.48 -7.34 13.18
C LEU A 72 13.96 -7.65 13.49
N GLU A 73 14.86 -7.63 12.49
CA GLU A 73 16.28 -7.96 12.69
C GLU A 73 17.26 -6.77 12.68
N ASN A 74 16.82 -5.52 12.47
CA ASN A 74 17.74 -4.39 12.51
C ASN A 74 17.54 -3.52 13.75
N ASP A 75 18.52 -3.60 14.62
CA ASP A 75 18.88 -2.82 15.80
C ASP A 75 18.52 -1.31 15.74
N MET A 76 17.27 -0.96 16.00
CA MET A 76 16.90 0.45 16.26
C MET A 76 16.15 0.66 17.58
N PHE A 77 16.07 -0.35 18.45
CA PHE A 77 15.58 -0.20 19.81
C PHE A 77 16.59 -0.77 20.81
N PRO A 78 16.95 -0.07 21.89
CA PRO A 78 17.87 -0.59 22.88
C PRO A 78 17.25 -1.80 23.59
N LYS A 79 17.92 -2.95 23.48
CA LYS A 79 17.63 -4.17 24.23
C LYS A 79 17.95 -3.92 25.70
N ASN A 80 16.99 -3.47 26.47
CA ASN A 80 17.00 -3.59 27.93
C ASN A 80 15.56 -3.49 28.43
N VAL A 81 14.83 -4.59 28.34
CA VAL A 81 13.72 -4.88 29.24
C VAL A 81 13.97 -6.28 29.75
N GLU A 82 14.38 -6.34 31.02
CA GLU A 82 14.54 -7.58 31.80
C GLU A 82 13.23 -8.37 31.77
N GLN A 83 13.36 -9.67 31.48
CA GLN A 83 12.29 -10.65 31.61
C GLN A 83 11.78 -10.65 33.04
N VAL A 84 10.51 -10.34 33.22
CA VAL A 84 9.77 -10.67 34.42
C VAL A 84 8.90 -11.88 34.09
N ASP A 85 9.40 -13.06 34.44
CA ASP A 85 8.62 -14.27 34.56
C ASP A 85 7.67 -14.08 35.76
N ASP A 86 6.37 -13.92 35.51
CA ASP A 86 5.30 -14.36 36.40
C ASP A 86 3.93 -14.15 35.72
N ALA A 87 3.49 -15.11 34.96
CA ALA A 87 2.09 -15.22 34.55
C ALA A 87 1.53 -16.53 35.11
N LYS A 88 1.27 -16.53 36.41
CA LYS A 88 0.38 -17.54 37.04
C LYS A 88 -1.00 -16.94 37.21
N GLN A 89 -1.91 -17.51 36.38
CA GLN A 89 -3.21 -18.01 36.79
C GLN A 89 -4.14 -17.05 37.56
N TYR A 90 -5.00 -16.34 36.82
CA TYR A 90 -6.31 -15.95 37.37
C TYR A 90 -7.41 -16.61 36.53
N GLN A 91 -7.91 -17.75 37.05
CA GLN A 91 -9.26 -18.24 36.73
C GLN A 91 -10.23 -17.36 37.51
N ALA A 92 -11.01 -16.56 36.82
CA ALA A 92 -12.22 -15.97 37.37
C ALA A 92 -13.41 -16.71 36.75
N ASP A 93 -14.03 -17.50 37.61
CA ASP A 93 -15.34 -18.09 37.45
C ASP A 93 -16.38 -16.97 37.29
N THR A 94 -17.02 -16.87 36.15
CA THR A 94 -18.22 -16.04 35.97
C THR A 94 -19.25 -16.82 35.18
N THR A 95 -20.27 -17.17 35.93
CA THR A 95 -21.59 -17.68 35.61
C THR A 95 -22.12 -17.26 34.23
N LYS A 96 -22.62 -18.28 33.53
CA LYS A 96 -23.43 -18.21 32.33
C LYS A 96 -24.67 -17.36 32.57
N GLU A 97 -24.87 -16.33 31.78
CA GLU A 97 -26.19 -15.87 31.38
C GLU A 97 -26.24 -15.77 29.84
N ASP A 98 -27.19 -16.52 29.30
CA ASP A 98 -27.54 -16.55 27.88
C ASP A 98 -27.97 -15.18 27.40
N SER A 99 -27.20 -14.58 26.49
CA SER A 99 -27.72 -13.59 25.56
C SER A 99 -27.23 -13.95 24.16
N LYS A 100 -28.10 -14.65 23.42
CA LYS A 100 -28.00 -14.77 21.97
C LYS A 100 -28.17 -13.38 21.36
N ASN A 101 -27.04 -12.73 21.05
CA ASN A 101 -26.94 -11.80 19.95
C ASN A 101 -25.70 -12.26 19.18
N GLN A 102 -25.93 -13.08 18.17
CA GLN A 102 -25.02 -13.24 17.04
C GLN A 102 -25.15 -11.96 16.21
N GLU A 103 -24.47 -10.89 16.59
CA GLU A 103 -23.97 -9.92 15.65
C GLU A 103 -22.75 -10.60 15.04
N ASP A 104 -22.85 -10.99 13.76
CA ASP A 104 -21.75 -11.38 12.91
C ASP A 104 -20.76 -10.20 12.93
N ASP A 105 -19.71 -10.30 13.73
CA ASP A 105 -18.53 -9.44 13.66
C ASP A 105 -17.85 -9.79 12.34
N LEU A 106 -18.39 -9.23 11.24
CA LEU A 106 -17.77 -9.29 9.93
C LEU A 106 -16.44 -8.55 10.04
N ASP A 107 -15.35 -9.27 10.04
CA ASP A 107 -14.01 -8.70 9.92
C ASP A 107 -13.96 -7.84 8.64
N VAL A 108 -14.07 -6.52 8.84
CA VAL A 108 -14.09 -5.52 7.75
C VAL A 108 -12.86 -5.69 6.85
N GLY A 109 -11.72 -6.06 7.42
CA GLY A 109 -10.49 -6.35 6.68
C GLY A 109 -10.65 -7.55 5.73
N GLU A 110 -11.33 -8.60 6.17
CA GLU A 110 -11.59 -9.78 5.34
C GLU A 110 -12.61 -9.48 4.21
N VAL A 111 -13.62 -8.66 4.49
CA VAL A 111 -14.59 -8.22 3.49
C VAL A 111 -13.91 -7.37 2.41
N VAL A 112 -13.12 -6.37 2.80
CA VAL A 112 -12.38 -5.51 1.86
C VAL A 112 -11.42 -6.34 1.01
N LYS A 113 -10.69 -7.27 1.62
CA LYS A 113 -9.77 -8.16 0.89
C LYS A 113 -10.51 -9.04 -0.13
N LYS A 114 -11.67 -9.59 0.22
CA LYS A 114 -12.51 -10.39 -0.70
C LYS A 114 -13.03 -9.55 -1.88
N GLU A 115 -13.38 -8.29 -1.64
CA GLU A 115 -13.80 -7.39 -2.71
C GLU A 115 -12.64 -7.03 -3.65
N GLN A 116 -11.46 -6.76 -3.10
CA GLN A 116 -10.24 -6.52 -3.89
C GLN A 116 -9.87 -7.75 -4.74
N GLU A 117 -9.86 -8.94 -4.14
CA GLU A 117 -9.62 -10.20 -4.85
C GLU A 117 -10.62 -10.41 -5.99
N LYS A 118 -11.90 -10.19 -5.73
CA LYS A 118 -12.96 -10.33 -6.74
C LYS A 118 -12.80 -9.32 -7.88
N ALA A 119 -12.49 -8.06 -7.57
CA ALA A 119 -12.26 -7.03 -8.58
C ALA A 119 -11.02 -7.34 -9.43
N ALA A 120 -9.92 -7.75 -8.79
CA ALA A 120 -8.68 -8.11 -9.48
C ALA A 120 -8.85 -9.37 -10.35
N THR A 121 -9.58 -10.39 -9.85
CA THR A 121 -9.86 -11.61 -10.62
C THR A 121 -10.67 -11.29 -11.86
N LYS A 122 -11.72 -10.48 -11.72
CA LYS A 122 -12.51 -10.04 -12.88
C LYS A 122 -11.67 -9.29 -13.91
N LEU A 123 -10.85 -8.33 -13.44
CA LEU A 123 -9.94 -7.58 -14.30
C LEU A 123 -8.95 -8.51 -14.99
N TYR A 124 -8.37 -9.48 -14.28
CA TYR A 124 -7.45 -10.45 -14.84
C TYR A 124 -8.10 -11.30 -15.95
N ASP A 125 -9.28 -11.85 -15.71
CA ASP A 125 -10.00 -12.68 -16.68
C ASP A 125 -10.31 -11.90 -17.97
N GLU A 126 -10.78 -10.66 -17.84
CA GLU A 126 -11.06 -9.77 -18.95
C GLU A 126 -9.79 -9.43 -19.74
N VAL A 127 -8.70 -9.04 -19.06
CA VAL A 127 -7.41 -8.69 -19.71
C VAL A 127 -6.80 -9.92 -20.38
N ALA A 128 -6.88 -11.10 -19.77
CA ALA A 128 -6.40 -12.35 -20.35
C ALA A 128 -7.17 -12.71 -21.62
N GLU A 129 -8.51 -12.62 -21.58
CA GLU A 129 -9.38 -12.85 -22.74
C GLU A 129 -9.06 -11.88 -23.90
N TYR A 130 -8.92 -10.58 -23.61
CA TYR A 130 -8.54 -9.61 -24.64
C TYR A 130 -7.14 -9.85 -25.20
N THR A 131 -6.20 -10.30 -24.36
CA THR A 131 -4.83 -10.63 -24.78
C THR A 131 -4.82 -11.84 -25.73
N GLU A 132 -5.62 -12.86 -25.45
CA GLU A 132 -5.81 -14.03 -26.30
C GLU A 132 -6.48 -13.64 -27.64
N LYS A 133 -7.61 -12.91 -27.60
CA LYS A 133 -8.30 -12.40 -28.81
C LYS A 133 -7.39 -11.54 -29.67
N ALA A 134 -6.48 -10.79 -29.08
CA ALA A 134 -5.48 -9.99 -29.77
C ALA A 134 -4.30 -10.81 -30.28
N GLN A 135 -4.25 -12.13 -30.06
CA GLN A 135 -3.14 -13.04 -30.39
C GLN A 135 -1.79 -12.57 -29.81
N LEU A 136 -1.81 -12.14 -28.57
CA LEU A 136 -0.64 -11.67 -27.83
C LEU A 136 -0.16 -12.67 -26.76
N ASP A 137 -0.87 -13.75 -26.52
CA ASP A 137 -0.63 -14.79 -25.50
C ASP A 137 0.80 -15.33 -25.47
N LYS A 138 1.46 -15.40 -26.66
CA LYS A 138 2.86 -15.85 -26.80
C LYS A 138 3.90 -14.74 -26.60
N LYS A 139 3.50 -13.49 -26.52
CA LYS A 139 4.40 -12.31 -26.51
C LYS A 139 4.25 -11.45 -25.28
N VAL A 140 3.09 -11.51 -24.64
CA VAL A 140 2.71 -10.75 -23.47
C VAL A 140 2.30 -11.72 -22.38
N GLU A 141 2.94 -11.62 -21.23
CA GLU A 141 2.57 -12.36 -20.03
C GLU A 141 1.59 -11.52 -19.23
N VAL A 142 0.47 -12.11 -18.81
CA VAL A 142 -0.54 -11.47 -17.96
C VAL A 142 -0.48 -12.09 -16.58
N VAL A 143 -0.31 -11.29 -15.54
CA VAL A 143 -0.20 -11.73 -14.15
C VAL A 143 -1.00 -10.80 -13.24
N MET A 144 -1.77 -11.36 -12.32
CA MET A 144 -2.43 -10.62 -11.24
C MET A 144 -1.46 -10.40 -10.09
N ASP A 145 -1.51 -9.22 -9.47
CA ASP A 145 -0.72 -8.89 -8.29
C ASP A 145 -1.15 -9.73 -7.06
N ASN A 146 -0.19 -10.07 -6.22
CA ASN A 146 -0.44 -10.87 -5.00
C ASN A 146 -1.31 -10.15 -3.95
N HIS A 147 -1.35 -8.81 -4.02
CA HIS A 147 -2.18 -7.97 -3.15
C HIS A 147 -3.49 -7.53 -3.82
N TYR A 148 -3.80 -8.08 -5.01
CA TYR A 148 -5.03 -7.79 -5.75
C TYR A 148 -5.20 -6.32 -6.15
N GLN A 149 -4.09 -5.57 -6.27
CA GLN A 149 -4.13 -4.14 -6.57
C GLN A 149 -4.21 -3.84 -8.06
N TYR A 150 -3.52 -4.65 -8.89
CA TYR A 150 -3.44 -4.44 -10.34
C TYR A 150 -3.29 -5.76 -11.10
N VAL A 151 -3.58 -5.69 -12.39
CA VAL A 151 -3.21 -6.71 -13.38
C VAL A 151 -2.07 -6.17 -14.24
N LYS A 152 -1.05 -6.98 -14.42
CA LYS A 152 0.19 -6.63 -15.10
C LYS A 152 0.34 -7.37 -16.43
N LEU A 153 0.58 -6.61 -17.51
CA LEU A 153 0.99 -7.13 -18.80
C LEU A 153 2.49 -6.89 -18.98
N THR A 154 3.26 -7.95 -19.18
CA THR A 154 4.71 -7.90 -19.36
C THR A 154 5.10 -8.15 -20.81
N LEU A 155 5.89 -7.25 -21.38
CA LEU A 155 6.42 -7.36 -22.74
C LEU A 155 7.95 -7.32 -22.70
N SER A 156 8.61 -8.27 -23.38
CA SER A 156 10.07 -8.30 -23.48
C SER A 156 10.63 -7.02 -24.12
N GLY A 157 11.58 -6.38 -23.43
CA GLY A 157 12.26 -5.18 -23.94
C GLY A 157 13.01 -5.41 -25.25
N ALA A 158 13.50 -6.63 -25.51
CA ALA A 158 14.15 -6.99 -26.75
C ALA A 158 13.19 -6.97 -27.95
N VAL A 159 11.89 -7.17 -27.73
CA VAL A 159 10.86 -7.05 -28.75
C VAL A 159 10.63 -5.57 -29.06
N VAL A 160 10.65 -4.70 -28.05
CA VAL A 160 10.29 -3.28 -28.22
C VAL A 160 11.45 -2.42 -28.68
N PHE A 161 12.66 -2.64 -28.14
CA PHE A 161 13.82 -1.76 -28.29
C PHE A 161 15.08 -2.49 -28.75
N ASN A 162 15.99 -1.75 -29.37
CA ASN A 162 17.36 -2.20 -29.54
C ASN A 162 18.15 -2.07 -28.24
N SER A 163 19.32 -2.72 -28.21
CA SER A 163 20.22 -2.63 -27.04
C SER A 163 20.73 -1.21 -26.83
N GLY A 164 20.58 -0.67 -25.60
CA GLY A 164 20.99 0.68 -25.26
C GLY A 164 20.12 1.80 -25.83
N GLU A 165 19.01 1.47 -26.50
CA GLU A 165 18.11 2.44 -27.12
C GLU A 165 16.71 2.42 -26.46
N ALA A 166 16.01 3.57 -26.55
CA ALA A 166 14.62 3.69 -26.16
C ALA A 166 13.67 3.92 -27.36
N THR A 167 14.22 4.01 -28.58
CA THR A 167 13.40 4.14 -29.79
C THR A 167 12.62 2.86 -30.06
N ILE A 168 11.30 2.99 -30.18
CA ILE A 168 10.41 1.85 -30.46
C ILE A 168 10.66 1.32 -31.86
N LYS A 169 10.89 0.01 -31.97
CA LYS A 169 11.04 -0.68 -33.26
C LYS A 169 9.75 -0.65 -34.09
N LYS A 170 9.86 -0.60 -35.40
CA LYS A 170 8.69 -0.60 -36.28
C LYS A 170 7.79 -1.83 -36.07
N GLU A 171 8.40 -3.01 -35.90
CA GLU A 171 7.70 -4.29 -35.65
C GLU A 171 6.98 -4.31 -34.31
N ALA A 172 7.54 -3.61 -33.30
CA ALA A 172 6.94 -3.48 -31.97
C ALA A 172 5.67 -2.63 -31.97
N LYS A 173 5.55 -1.65 -32.89
CA LYS A 173 4.36 -0.81 -32.99
C LYS A 173 3.08 -1.62 -33.19
N VAL A 174 3.14 -2.74 -33.92
CA VAL A 174 1.99 -3.62 -34.11
C VAL A 174 1.54 -4.24 -32.79
N ILE A 175 2.49 -4.70 -31.96
CA ILE A 175 2.20 -5.31 -30.67
C ILE A 175 1.66 -4.23 -29.72
N LEU A 176 2.36 -3.09 -29.63
CA LEU A 176 1.95 -1.96 -28.79
C LEU A 176 0.57 -1.41 -29.21
N SER A 177 0.26 -1.41 -30.50
CA SER A 177 -1.06 -1.01 -30.99
C SER A 177 -2.17 -1.93 -30.49
N ARG A 178 -1.94 -3.26 -30.45
CA ARG A 178 -2.90 -4.22 -29.91
C ARG A 178 -3.04 -4.05 -28.37
N ILE A 179 -1.92 -3.88 -27.67
CA ILE A 179 -1.95 -3.57 -26.23
C ILE A 179 -2.74 -2.27 -25.99
N GLY A 180 -2.47 -1.20 -26.73
CA GLY A 180 -3.22 0.05 -26.62
C GLY A 180 -4.72 -0.11 -26.87
N ASN A 181 -5.14 -1.02 -27.74
CA ASN A 181 -6.57 -1.32 -27.92
C ASN A 181 -7.17 -2.05 -26.71
N ILE A 182 -6.41 -2.91 -26.03
CA ILE A 182 -6.84 -3.53 -24.77
C ILE A 182 -6.96 -2.45 -23.70
N LEU A 183 -5.94 -1.59 -23.55
CA LEU A 183 -5.91 -0.54 -22.54
C LEU A 183 -7.03 0.49 -22.68
N LYS A 184 -7.58 0.68 -23.89
CA LYS A 184 -8.75 1.56 -24.11
C LYS A 184 -10.00 1.14 -23.34
N ASN A 185 -10.14 -0.14 -23.01
CA ASN A 185 -11.25 -0.61 -22.20
C ASN A 185 -11.10 -0.18 -20.71
N TYR A 186 -9.89 0.24 -20.33
CA TYR A 186 -9.52 0.61 -18.96
C TYR A 186 -9.00 2.05 -18.86
N GLN A 187 -9.45 2.92 -19.76
CA GLN A 187 -8.98 4.32 -19.82
C GLN A 187 -9.33 5.17 -18.59
N ASN A 188 -10.27 4.70 -17.78
CA ASN A 188 -10.64 5.35 -16.51
C ASN A 188 -9.81 4.84 -15.32
N ASN A 189 -9.07 3.74 -15.51
CA ASN A 189 -8.20 3.17 -14.50
C ASN A 189 -6.80 3.82 -14.57
N ILE A 190 -6.12 3.92 -13.45
CA ILE A 190 -4.70 4.27 -13.44
C ILE A 190 -3.91 3.15 -14.12
N ILE A 191 -3.12 3.50 -15.12
CA ILE A 191 -2.25 2.58 -15.85
C ILE A 191 -0.81 3.06 -15.70
N LYS A 192 0.04 2.25 -15.04
CA LYS A 192 1.47 2.54 -14.90
C LYS A 192 2.28 1.78 -15.93
N ILE A 193 3.12 2.49 -16.67
CA ILE A 193 4.05 1.93 -17.65
C ILE A 193 5.44 1.96 -17.04
N GLU A 194 5.99 0.79 -16.72
CA GLU A 194 7.28 0.65 -16.08
C GLU A 194 8.33 0.06 -17.02
N GLY A 195 9.46 0.75 -17.14
CA GLY A 195 10.62 0.26 -17.87
C GLY A 195 11.64 -0.37 -16.95
N HIS A 196 12.14 -1.56 -17.29
CA HIS A 196 13.12 -2.30 -16.51
C HIS A 196 14.37 -2.59 -17.34
N SER A 197 15.54 -2.63 -16.70
CA SER A 197 16.81 -3.05 -17.27
C SER A 197 17.37 -4.28 -16.56
N ASP A 198 18.40 -4.86 -17.12
CA ASP A 198 19.29 -5.79 -16.41
C ASP A 198 20.34 -5.02 -15.61
N ASN A 199 21.24 -5.74 -14.94
CA ASN A 199 22.32 -5.17 -14.12
C ASN A 199 23.60 -4.84 -14.91
N VAL A 200 23.60 -4.99 -16.24
CA VAL A 200 24.77 -4.64 -17.06
C VAL A 200 24.79 -3.12 -17.22
N PRO A 201 25.85 -2.43 -16.79
CA PRO A 201 25.93 -1.00 -16.95
C PRO A 201 25.93 -0.58 -18.43
N ILE A 202 25.28 0.53 -18.75
CA ILE A 202 25.34 1.11 -20.09
C ILE A 202 26.79 1.55 -20.37
N LYS A 203 27.27 1.29 -21.57
CA LYS A 203 28.58 1.78 -21.99
C LYS A 203 28.55 3.30 -22.15
N HIS A 204 29.44 4.01 -21.49
CA HIS A 204 29.54 5.48 -21.32
C HIS A 204 29.58 6.36 -22.57
N LYS A 205 29.26 5.87 -23.75
CA LYS A 205 29.21 6.65 -25.00
C LYS A 205 27.82 6.71 -25.64
N GLY A 206 26.78 6.30 -24.91
CA GLY A 206 25.38 6.33 -25.40
C GLY A 206 24.65 7.63 -25.06
N LYS A 207 23.42 7.71 -25.50
CA LYS A 207 22.50 8.82 -25.25
C LYS A 207 22.12 8.95 -23.76
N TYR A 208 22.22 7.85 -23.00
CA TYR A 208 21.78 7.75 -21.60
C TYR A 208 22.97 7.52 -20.67
N ASN A 209 22.96 8.15 -19.49
CA ASN A 209 24.05 8.09 -18.53
C ASN A 209 24.09 6.77 -17.76
N ASP A 210 22.92 6.23 -17.42
CA ASP A 210 22.78 5.01 -16.63
C ASP A 210 21.50 4.20 -17.00
N ASN A 211 21.36 3.05 -16.34
CA ASN A 211 20.21 2.18 -16.53
C ASN A 211 18.88 2.78 -16.03
N MET A 212 18.92 3.72 -15.10
CA MET A 212 17.73 4.40 -14.60
C MET A 212 17.18 5.33 -15.72
N GLU A 213 18.05 6.17 -16.27
CA GLU A 213 17.68 7.07 -17.36
C GLU A 213 17.18 6.30 -18.58
N LEU A 214 17.86 5.20 -18.97
CA LEU A 214 17.41 4.37 -20.09
C LEU A 214 16.06 3.72 -19.82
N SER A 215 15.84 3.18 -18.61
CA SER A 215 14.59 2.51 -18.28
C SER A 215 13.42 3.49 -18.26
N TYR A 216 13.62 4.69 -17.73
CA TYR A 216 12.62 5.76 -17.78
C TYR A 216 12.34 6.22 -19.23
N ALA A 217 13.39 6.46 -20.01
CA ALA A 217 13.22 6.86 -21.42
C ALA A 217 12.42 5.82 -22.21
N ARG A 218 12.59 4.53 -21.96
CA ARG A 218 11.81 3.46 -22.56
C ARG A 218 10.34 3.48 -22.16
N ALA A 219 10.07 3.66 -20.87
CA ALA A 219 8.71 3.81 -20.38
C ALA A 219 8.04 5.04 -20.97
N TYR A 220 8.76 6.16 -21.03
CA TYR A 220 8.26 7.41 -21.60
C TYR A 220 7.94 7.31 -23.11
N GLU A 221 8.80 6.66 -23.91
CA GLU A 221 8.52 6.47 -25.34
C GLU A 221 7.29 5.59 -25.57
N VAL A 222 7.06 4.58 -24.70
CA VAL A 222 5.84 3.78 -24.75
C VAL A 222 4.63 4.59 -24.31
N TRP A 223 4.75 5.38 -23.23
CA TRP A 223 3.72 6.30 -22.76
C TRP A 223 3.32 7.27 -23.88
N LYS A 224 4.31 7.89 -24.52
CA LYS A 224 4.11 8.78 -25.65
C LYS A 224 3.37 8.09 -26.81
N TYR A 225 3.74 6.87 -27.13
CA TYR A 225 3.04 6.08 -28.17
C TYR A 225 1.58 5.83 -27.77
N MET A 226 1.31 5.53 -26.50
CA MET A 226 -0.06 5.28 -26.02
C MET A 226 -0.92 6.54 -26.02
N THR A 227 -0.37 7.69 -25.70
CA THR A 227 -1.10 8.97 -25.70
C THR A 227 -1.28 9.53 -27.11
N GLU A 228 -0.20 9.62 -27.91
CA GLU A 228 -0.24 10.29 -29.22
C GLU A 228 -0.84 9.40 -30.32
N GLU A 229 -0.48 8.11 -30.37
CA GLU A 229 -0.89 7.22 -31.45
C GLU A 229 -2.14 6.38 -31.10
N LYS A 230 -2.37 6.15 -29.80
CA LYS A 230 -3.53 5.35 -29.33
C LYS A 230 -4.62 6.20 -28.71
N ASN A 231 -4.40 7.50 -28.49
CA ASN A 231 -5.32 8.45 -27.88
C ASN A 231 -5.83 7.98 -26.51
N LEU A 232 -4.94 7.37 -25.69
CA LEU A 232 -5.25 7.11 -24.29
C LEU A 232 -5.10 8.41 -23.47
N PRO A 233 -5.96 8.67 -22.48
CA PRO A 233 -5.93 9.90 -21.69
C PRO A 233 -4.61 9.97 -20.89
N PRO A 234 -3.84 11.06 -21.01
CA PRO A 234 -2.56 11.20 -20.30
C PRO A 234 -2.74 11.30 -18.78
N GLU A 235 -3.92 11.68 -18.29
CA GLU A 235 -4.25 11.85 -16.88
C GLU A 235 -4.23 10.53 -16.11
N THR A 236 -4.56 9.43 -16.78
CA THR A 236 -4.59 8.10 -16.18
C THR A 236 -3.36 7.26 -16.50
N LEU A 237 -2.41 7.81 -17.28
CA LEU A 237 -1.19 7.12 -17.67
C LEU A 237 0.03 7.67 -16.96
N GLU A 238 0.76 6.82 -16.26
CA GLU A 238 2.02 7.14 -15.61
C GLU A 238 3.19 6.41 -16.28
N ALA A 239 4.35 7.07 -16.40
CA ALA A 239 5.58 6.45 -16.87
C ALA A 239 6.66 6.46 -15.79
N SER A 240 7.31 5.33 -15.53
CA SER A 240 8.40 5.24 -14.57
C SER A 240 9.53 4.30 -15.02
N GLY A 241 10.75 4.62 -14.58
CA GLY A 241 11.93 3.77 -14.73
C GLY A 241 12.23 3.02 -13.45
N ARG A 242 12.46 1.72 -13.53
CA ARG A 242 12.80 0.86 -12.38
C ARG A 242 14.25 0.38 -12.41
N SER A 243 15.00 0.72 -13.46
CA SER A 243 16.38 0.26 -13.59
C SER A 243 16.51 -1.27 -13.40
N GLN A 244 17.51 -1.71 -12.66
CA GLN A 244 17.81 -3.09 -12.33
C GLN A 244 17.24 -3.56 -10.97
N TYR A 245 16.52 -2.69 -10.26
CA TYR A 245 16.19 -2.90 -8.84
C TYR A 245 14.99 -3.85 -8.59
N ASN A 246 14.21 -4.17 -9.63
CA ASN A 246 13.10 -5.12 -9.56
C ASN A 246 13.32 -6.29 -10.54
N PRO A 247 14.32 -7.18 -10.29
CA PRO A 247 14.60 -8.30 -11.18
C PRO A 247 13.53 -9.40 -11.02
N VAL A 248 13.06 -9.96 -12.15
CA VAL A 248 12.16 -11.14 -12.18
C VAL A 248 12.91 -12.44 -12.46
N ALA A 249 14.22 -12.35 -12.75
CA ALA A 249 15.09 -13.50 -12.99
C ALA A 249 16.54 -13.18 -12.60
N ASP A 250 17.36 -14.23 -12.42
CA ASP A 250 18.76 -14.07 -12.04
C ASP A 250 19.58 -13.34 -13.13
N ASN A 251 20.15 -12.21 -12.78
CA ASN A 251 21.01 -11.40 -13.64
C ASN A 251 22.35 -12.07 -14.03
N LYS A 252 22.76 -13.15 -13.33
CA LYS A 252 23.98 -13.88 -13.66
C LYS A 252 23.89 -14.56 -15.02
N THR A 253 22.71 -14.97 -15.44
CA THR A 253 22.48 -15.66 -16.72
C THR A 253 22.06 -14.71 -17.83
N ALA A 254 22.44 -15.00 -19.07
CA ALA A 254 21.99 -14.22 -20.23
C ALA A 254 20.48 -14.28 -20.41
N ALA A 255 19.88 -15.45 -20.16
CA ALA A 255 18.44 -15.66 -20.24
C ALA A 255 17.69 -14.85 -19.15
N GLY A 256 18.21 -14.82 -17.91
CA GLY A 256 17.63 -14.03 -16.83
C GLY A 256 17.71 -12.53 -17.12
N ARG A 257 18.86 -12.04 -17.58
CA ARG A 257 18.99 -10.64 -18.00
C ARG A 257 18.02 -10.27 -19.12
N ALA A 258 17.76 -11.19 -20.06
CA ALA A 258 16.77 -10.95 -21.11
C ALA A 258 15.35 -10.80 -20.56
N LYS A 259 14.97 -11.56 -19.53
CA LYS A 259 13.69 -11.42 -18.83
C LYS A 259 13.61 -10.12 -18.04
N ASN A 260 14.71 -9.70 -17.42
CA ASN A 260 14.76 -8.45 -16.64
C ASN A 260 14.62 -7.21 -17.54
N ARG A 261 15.13 -7.24 -18.78
CA ARG A 261 14.86 -6.17 -19.77
C ARG A 261 13.44 -6.29 -20.31
N ARG A 262 12.50 -5.57 -19.71
CA ARG A 262 11.06 -5.64 -20.04
C ARG A 262 10.37 -4.29 -19.88
N VAL A 263 9.17 -4.22 -20.41
CA VAL A 263 8.20 -3.16 -20.13
C VAL A 263 6.97 -3.80 -19.52
N GLU A 264 6.50 -3.24 -18.44
CA GLU A 264 5.29 -3.66 -17.74
C GLU A 264 4.21 -2.58 -17.87
N PHE A 265 2.97 -3.02 -18.09
CA PHE A 265 1.77 -2.20 -17.99
C PHE A 265 0.96 -2.72 -16.80
N LYS A 266 0.79 -1.91 -15.78
CA LYS A 266 0.01 -2.24 -14.58
C LYS A 266 -1.32 -1.50 -14.65
N ILE A 267 -2.42 -2.23 -14.77
CA ILE A 267 -3.78 -1.70 -14.77
C ILE A 267 -4.31 -1.85 -13.36
N TYR A 268 -4.48 -0.75 -12.66
CA TYR A 268 -5.01 -0.77 -11.29
C TYR A 268 -6.51 -1.05 -11.29
N THR A 269 -6.99 -1.74 -10.25
CA THR A 269 -8.43 -1.96 -10.07
C THR A 269 -9.14 -0.66 -9.67
N ASP A 270 -10.44 -0.57 -9.89
CA ASP A 270 -11.24 0.62 -9.52
C ASP A 270 -11.21 0.93 -8.03
N LEU A 271 -10.91 -0.08 -7.21
CA LEU A 271 -10.78 0.08 -5.76
C LEU A 271 -9.41 0.69 -5.34
N ASN A 272 -8.46 0.80 -6.27
CA ASN A 272 -7.10 1.29 -6.05
C ASN A 272 -6.74 2.47 -6.98
N ASN A 273 -7.72 3.11 -7.57
CA ASN A 273 -7.59 4.29 -8.42
C ASN A 273 -7.41 5.59 -7.61
#